data_e2300b43b523e5cc3b7266ca9eab4227
#
_entry.id   e2300b43b523e5cc3b7266ca9eab4227
#
_cell.length_a   1.000
_cell.length_b   1.000
_cell.length_c   1.000
_cell.angle_alpha   90.00
_cell.angle_beta   90.00
_cell.angle_gamma   90.00
#
_symmetry.space_group_name_H-M   'P 1'
#
loop_
_entity.id
_entity.type
_entity.pdbx_description
1 polymer ?
#
loop_
_entity_poly.entity_id
_entity_poly.type
_entity_poly.pdbx_seq_one_letter_code
_entity_poly.pdbx_strand_id
1 'polypeptide(L)'
;MTPPDKKTAARKAPRKKAAPKGPGREELQFTIDSAWERRTMLTVDEIDGSTRPMVNLVMDRIESGEYRVAEPDGKGGWKVNEWLKKAVLLYFRTQDMELVEADPAPFWDKVPARFRDFDEARFRKLGVRVVPGAIARRGSHLGKDVVLMPSFVNIGAYVGEGTMVDTWATVGSCAQVGKHCHLSGGAGIGGVLEPLQATPTIIEDHCFIGARSEVVEGFVVGHHAHLQPHDG
;
A
#
# COMPACT_ATOMS: atom_id res chain seq x y z
N MET A 1 -6.18 18.24 67.18
CA MET A 1 -5.55 16.94 66.93
C MET A 1 -6.12 16.36 65.64
N THR A 2 -5.36 16.47 64.55
CA THR A 2 -5.76 16.00 63.24
C THR A 2 -5.03 14.65 63.00
N PRO A 3 -5.70 13.59 62.52
CA PRO A 3 -5.02 12.30 62.28
C PRO A 3 -4.24 12.33 60.95
N PRO A 4 -3.20 11.46 60.79
CA PRO A 4 -2.28 11.51 59.65
C PRO A 4 -2.81 10.77 58.43
N ASP A 5 -2.50 11.36 57.29
CA ASP A 5 -2.74 10.84 55.95
C ASP A 5 -2.09 9.48 55.70
N LYS A 6 -2.88 8.50 55.29
CA LYS A 6 -2.42 7.22 54.76
C LYS A 6 -2.16 7.36 53.26
N LYS A 7 -0.88 7.48 52.87
CA LYS A 7 -0.43 7.33 51.48
C LYS A 7 -0.69 5.89 51.00
N THR A 8 -1.63 5.73 50.10
CA THR A 8 -1.90 4.46 49.42
C THR A 8 -0.88 4.28 48.29
N ALA A 9 0.02 3.32 48.43
CA ALA A 9 0.98 2.97 47.38
C ALA A 9 0.27 2.33 46.20
N ALA A 10 0.31 2.96 45.03
CA ALA A 10 -0.24 2.43 43.79
C ALA A 10 0.58 1.21 43.35
N ARG A 11 -0.04 0.04 43.33
CA ARG A 11 0.51 -1.18 42.75
C ARG A 11 0.67 -1.00 41.24
N LYS A 12 1.92 -1.00 40.74
CA LYS A 12 2.23 -1.05 39.30
C LYS A 12 1.67 -2.35 38.72
N ALA A 13 0.78 -2.21 37.73
CA ALA A 13 0.25 -3.33 36.96
C ALA A 13 1.40 -4.05 36.22
N PRO A 14 1.34 -5.40 36.07
CA PRO A 14 2.39 -6.15 35.39
C PRO A 14 2.45 -5.74 33.92
N ARG A 15 3.64 -5.40 33.44
CA ARG A 15 3.92 -5.15 32.01
C ARG A 15 3.53 -6.41 31.21
N LYS A 16 2.54 -6.28 30.32
CA LYS A 16 2.23 -7.33 29.34
C LYS A 16 3.51 -7.60 28.54
N LYS A 17 3.99 -8.85 28.56
CA LYS A 17 5.05 -9.30 27.66
C LYS A 17 4.58 -9.06 26.23
N ALA A 18 5.36 -8.31 25.43
CA ALA A 18 5.10 -8.14 24.02
C ALA A 18 5.05 -9.53 23.36
N ALA A 19 4.05 -9.77 22.52
CA ALA A 19 3.98 -10.94 21.67
C ALA A 19 5.27 -11.06 20.85
N PRO A 20 5.76 -12.28 20.52
CA PRO A 20 6.96 -12.42 19.72
C PRO A 20 6.77 -11.64 18.41
N LYS A 21 7.68 -10.70 18.14
CA LYS A 21 7.71 -9.97 16.89
C LYS A 21 7.97 -11.01 15.79
N GLY A 22 7.08 -11.08 14.79
CA GLY A 22 7.31 -11.89 13.59
C GLY A 22 8.65 -11.54 12.93
N PRO A 23 9.00 -12.19 11.80
CA PRO A 23 10.28 -12.01 11.12
C PRO A 23 10.56 -10.53 10.82
N GLY A 24 11.82 -10.12 11.01
CA GLY A 24 12.29 -8.76 10.79
C GLY A 24 12.40 -8.42 9.30
N ARG A 25 12.64 -7.13 8.99
CA ARG A 25 12.77 -6.65 7.58
C ARG A 25 13.86 -7.40 6.82
N GLU A 26 15.03 -7.60 7.42
CA GLU A 26 16.17 -8.28 6.78
C GLU A 26 15.88 -9.74 6.48
N GLU A 27 15.22 -10.44 7.40
CA GLU A 27 14.82 -11.84 7.23
C GLU A 27 13.75 -11.97 6.11
N LEU A 28 12.76 -11.09 6.10
CA LEU A 28 11.76 -11.05 5.04
C LEU A 28 12.39 -10.75 3.69
N GLN A 29 13.27 -9.76 3.61
CA GLN A 29 13.97 -9.41 2.39
C GLN A 29 14.80 -10.59 1.86
N PHE A 30 15.59 -11.23 2.73
CA PHE A 30 16.38 -12.42 2.34
C PHE A 30 15.49 -13.54 1.80
N THR A 31 14.36 -13.80 2.46
CA THR A 31 13.41 -14.84 2.03
C THR A 31 12.79 -14.51 0.67
N ILE A 32 12.37 -13.26 0.46
CA ILE A 32 11.80 -12.80 -0.82
C ILE A 32 12.85 -12.86 -1.94
N ASP A 33 14.06 -12.37 -1.70
CA ASP A 33 15.13 -12.39 -2.69
C ASP A 33 15.49 -13.84 -3.07
N SER A 34 15.62 -14.74 -2.09
CA SER A 34 15.88 -16.17 -2.32
C SER A 34 14.77 -16.86 -3.11
N ALA A 35 13.51 -16.57 -2.81
CA ALA A 35 12.37 -17.11 -3.54
C ALA A 35 12.31 -16.54 -4.96
N TRP A 36 12.65 -15.27 -5.15
CA TRP A 36 12.71 -14.64 -6.46
C TRP A 36 13.73 -15.27 -7.39
N GLU A 37 14.95 -15.53 -6.90
CA GLU A 37 15.99 -16.19 -7.70
C GLU A 37 15.58 -17.61 -8.15
N ARG A 38 14.78 -18.29 -7.33
CA ARG A 38 14.28 -19.65 -7.62
C ARG A 38 12.86 -19.68 -8.18
N ARG A 39 12.27 -18.53 -8.51
CA ARG A 39 10.83 -18.39 -8.82
C ARG A 39 10.28 -19.31 -9.92
N THR A 40 11.14 -19.75 -10.84
CA THR A 40 10.74 -20.69 -11.91
C THR A 40 10.82 -22.15 -11.49
N MET A 41 11.49 -22.44 -10.37
CA MET A 41 11.77 -23.80 -9.86
C MET A 41 11.05 -24.08 -8.54
N LEU A 42 10.28 -23.14 -8.00
CA LEU A 42 9.52 -23.35 -6.76
C LEU A 42 8.49 -24.45 -6.95
N THR A 43 8.55 -25.45 -6.06
CA THR A 43 7.55 -26.52 -5.98
C THR A 43 6.27 -26.01 -5.29
N VAL A 44 5.17 -26.73 -5.44
CA VAL A 44 3.90 -26.40 -4.77
C VAL A 44 4.10 -26.41 -3.24
N ASP A 45 4.81 -27.40 -2.71
CA ASP A 45 5.07 -27.51 -1.26
C ASP A 45 5.90 -26.34 -0.74
N GLU A 46 6.89 -25.85 -1.49
CA GLU A 46 7.68 -24.65 -1.15
C GLU A 46 6.83 -23.38 -1.21
N ILE A 47 5.93 -23.30 -2.21
CA ILE A 47 5.00 -22.17 -2.34
C ILE A 47 4.09 -22.13 -1.11
N ASP A 48 3.40 -23.22 -0.79
CA ASP A 48 2.40 -23.26 0.27
C ASP A 48 3.01 -23.25 1.67
N GLY A 49 4.12 -23.95 1.85
CA GLY A 49 4.75 -24.11 3.16
C GLY A 49 5.55 -22.89 3.62
N SER A 50 6.17 -22.14 2.73
CA SER A 50 7.07 -21.05 3.11
C SER A 50 6.89 -19.76 2.31
N THR A 51 6.84 -19.83 0.98
CA THR A 51 6.89 -18.64 0.14
C THR A 51 5.60 -17.79 0.25
N ARG A 52 4.44 -18.42 0.08
CA ARG A 52 3.13 -17.74 0.16
C ARG A 52 2.89 -17.05 1.50
N PRO A 53 3.15 -17.68 2.66
CA PRO A 53 3.02 -17.01 3.95
C PRO A 53 3.92 -15.77 4.10
N MET A 54 5.18 -15.85 3.64
CA MET A 54 6.11 -14.72 3.74
C MET A 54 5.73 -13.60 2.78
N VAL A 55 5.36 -13.93 1.54
CA VAL A 55 4.83 -12.96 0.57
C VAL A 55 3.60 -12.26 1.13
N ASN A 56 2.64 -12.99 1.69
CA ASN A 56 1.44 -12.41 2.31
C ASN A 56 1.79 -11.46 3.46
N LEU A 57 2.76 -11.82 4.31
CA LEU A 57 3.21 -10.96 5.40
C LEU A 57 3.84 -9.66 4.88
N VAL A 58 4.64 -9.73 3.81
CA VAL A 58 5.19 -8.54 3.17
C VAL A 58 4.08 -7.66 2.58
N MET A 59 3.07 -8.28 1.94
CA MET A 59 1.91 -7.54 1.43
C MET A 59 1.13 -6.84 2.55
N ASP A 60 0.97 -7.47 3.72
CA ASP A 60 0.37 -6.83 4.90
C ASP A 60 1.18 -5.62 5.39
N ARG A 61 2.52 -5.70 5.35
CA ARG A 61 3.41 -4.58 5.73
C ARG A 61 3.36 -3.42 4.72
N ILE A 62 3.23 -3.72 3.43
CA ILE A 62 3.03 -2.69 2.40
C ILE A 62 1.65 -2.04 2.61
N GLU A 63 0.61 -2.83 2.80
CA GLU A 63 -0.76 -2.35 2.99
C GLU A 63 -0.91 -1.50 4.25
N SER A 64 -0.22 -1.85 5.34
CA SER A 64 -0.19 -1.04 6.56
C SER A 64 0.62 0.27 6.42
N GLY A 65 1.44 0.41 5.39
CA GLY A 65 2.36 1.52 5.20
C GLY A 65 3.67 1.40 5.98
N GLU A 66 3.91 0.26 6.66
CA GLU A 66 5.19 -0.01 7.33
C GLU A 66 6.32 -0.13 6.32
N TYR A 67 6.04 -0.72 5.15
CA TYR A 67 6.97 -0.81 4.04
C TYR A 67 6.46 -0.03 2.83
N ARG A 68 7.37 0.67 2.15
CA ARG A 68 7.06 1.41 0.92
C ARG A 68 7.98 0.94 -0.20
N VAL A 69 7.41 0.76 -1.40
CA VAL A 69 8.18 0.40 -2.60
C VAL A 69 9.23 1.44 -2.94
N ALA A 70 8.93 2.72 -2.75
CA ALA A 70 9.95 3.76 -2.69
C ALA A 70 9.70 4.65 -1.47
N GLU A 71 10.79 5.05 -0.82
CA GLU A 71 10.80 5.91 0.37
C GLU A 71 11.81 7.04 0.22
N PRO A 72 11.56 8.24 0.82
CA PRO A 72 12.56 9.32 0.81
C PRO A 72 13.90 8.83 1.37
N ASP A 73 15.00 9.20 0.71
CA ASP A 73 16.37 8.80 1.10
C ASP A 73 16.99 9.69 2.19
N GLY A 74 16.27 10.73 2.62
CA GLY A 74 16.75 11.73 3.57
C GLY A 74 17.75 12.73 3.00
N LYS A 75 18.02 12.69 1.70
CA LYS A 75 18.96 13.58 0.98
C LYS A 75 18.28 14.38 -0.13
N GLY A 76 16.94 14.34 -0.18
CA GLY A 76 16.12 15.00 -1.19
C GLY A 76 15.82 14.12 -2.42
N GLY A 77 16.17 12.84 -2.37
CA GLY A 77 15.85 11.84 -3.37
C GLY A 77 14.98 10.70 -2.83
N TRP A 78 14.86 9.65 -3.64
CA TRP A 78 14.05 8.49 -3.34
C TRP A 78 14.86 7.21 -3.46
N LYS A 79 14.69 6.33 -2.48
CA LYS A 79 15.26 4.98 -2.46
C LYS A 79 14.20 3.97 -2.88
N VAL A 80 14.46 3.21 -3.92
CA VAL A 80 13.61 2.10 -4.35
C VAL A 80 13.97 0.83 -3.58
N ASN A 81 12.96 0.18 -3.03
CA ASN A 81 13.07 -1.10 -2.34
C ASN A 81 12.67 -2.22 -3.33
N GLU A 82 13.58 -2.60 -4.22
CA GLU A 82 13.33 -3.58 -5.28
C GLU A 82 12.77 -4.91 -4.76
N TRP A 83 13.21 -5.35 -3.58
CA TRP A 83 12.73 -6.58 -2.97
C TRP A 83 11.22 -6.56 -2.70
N LEU A 84 10.61 -5.37 -2.48
CA LEU A 84 9.15 -5.24 -2.35
C LEU A 84 8.44 -5.40 -3.69
N LYS A 85 9.04 -4.95 -4.79
CA LYS A 85 8.51 -5.25 -6.13
C LYS A 85 8.59 -6.75 -6.44
N LYS A 86 9.70 -7.42 -6.06
CA LYS A 86 9.83 -8.88 -6.14
C LYS A 86 8.71 -9.57 -5.34
N ALA A 87 8.39 -9.08 -4.15
CA ALA A 87 7.30 -9.62 -3.34
C ALA A 87 5.94 -9.47 -4.05
N VAL A 88 5.66 -8.31 -4.66
CA VAL A 88 4.43 -8.09 -5.46
C VAL A 88 4.36 -9.07 -6.64
N LEU A 89 5.45 -9.27 -7.37
CA LEU A 89 5.49 -10.22 -8.48
C LEU A 89 5.35 -11.67 -8.02
N LEU A 90 5.98 -12.03 -6.89
CA LEU A 90 5.79 -13.34 -6.26
C LEU A 90 4.36 -13.53 -5.78
N TYR A 91 3.67 -12.47 -5.34
CA TYR A 91 2.27 -12.55 -4.97
C TYR A 91 1.43 -13.09 -6.14
N PHE A 92 1.54 -12.50 -7.32
CA PHE A 92 0.84 -13.00 -8.51
C PHE A 92 1.18 -14.45 -8.85
N ARG A 93 2.39 -14.90 -8.55
CA ARG A 93 2.84 -16.27 -8.84
C ARG A 93 2.35 -17.27 -7.79
N THR A 94 2.22 -16.85 -6.54
CA THR A 94 1.89 -17.73 -5.41
C THR A 94 0.40 -17.78 -5.08
N GLN A 95 -0.41 -16.90 -5.67
CA GLN A 95 -1.86 -16.93 -5.48
C GLN A 95 -2.54 -17.64 -6.65
N ASP A 96 -3.62 -18.34 -6.34
CA ASP A 96 -4.50 -18.97 -7.31
C ASP A 96 -5.56 -17.99 -7.80
N MET A 97 -6.18 -18.30 -8.94
CA MET A 97 -7.34 -17.57 -9.43
C MET A 97 -8.54 -17.89 -8.55
N GLU A 98 -9.29 -16.89 -8.14
CA GLU A 98 -10.50 -17.05 -7.31
C GLU A 98 -11.70 -16.38 -7.97
N LEU A 99 -12.88 -17.00 -7.78
CA LEU A 99 -14.15 -16.37 -8.10
C LEU A 99 -14.47 -15.36 -6.99
N VAL A 100 -14.54 -14.09 -7.37
CA VAL A 100 -14.90 -12.99 -6.47
C VAL A 100 -16.37 -12.64 -6.73
N GLU A 101 -17.24 -13.04 -5.81
CA GLU A 101 -18.66 -12.69 -5.85
C GLU A 101 -18.82 -11.17 -5.69
N ALA A 102 -19.53 -10.55 -6.62
CA ALA A 102 -19.84 -9.13 -6.61
C ALA A 102 -21.11 -8.84 -7.43
N ASP A 103 -21.75 -7.70 -7.16
CA ASP A 103 -22.89 -7.19 -7.89
C ASP A 103 -22.44 -6.04 -8.83
N PRO A 104 -22.82 -6.02 -10.11
CA PRO A 104 -23.81 -6.88 -10.79
C PRO A 104 -23.23 -8.17 -11.38
N ALA A 105 -21.94 -8.42 -11.34
CA ALA A 105 -21.34 -9.62 -11.93
C ALA A 105 -20.11 -10.06 -11.13
N PRO A 106 -19.80 -11.36 -11.06
CA PRO A 106 -18.61 -11.88 -10.42
C PRO A 106 -17.35 -11.54 -11.23
N PHE A 107 -16.19 -11.54 -10.54
CA PHE A 107 -14.88 -11.37 -11.13
C PHE A 107 -14.02 -12.62 -10.95
N TRP A 108 -12.97 -12.75 -11.77
CA TRP A 108 -12.03 -13.86 -11.72
C TRP A 108 -10.59 -13.28 -11.64
N ASP A 109 -9.99 -13.29 -10.45
CA ASP A 109 -8.66 -12.69 -10.23
C ASP A 109 -7.89 -13.38 -9.11
N LYS A 110 -6.58 -13.11 -9.05
CA LYS A 110 -5.67 -13.54 -7.98
C LYS A 110 -5.57 -12.53 -6.84
N VAL A 111 -5.85 -11.27 -7.10
CA VAL A 111 -5.67 -10.17 -6.16
C VAL A 111 -7.02 -9.67 -5.67
N PRO A 112 -7.42 -10.01 -4.46
CA PRO A 112 -8.70 -9.57 -3.93
C PRO A 112 -8.76 -8.05 -3.77
N ALA A 113 -9.97 -7.50 -3.77
CA ALA A 113 -10.18 -6.13 -3.35
C ALA A 113 -9.79 -5.97 -1.88
N ARG A 114 -9.10 -4.85 -1.56
CA ARG A 114 -8.64 -4.53 -0.21
C ARG A 114 -9.75 -4.55 0.84
N PHE A 115 -10.95 -4.12 0.45
CA PHE A 115 -12.08 -3.95 1.35
C PHE A 115 -13.03 -5.15 1.40
N ARG A 116 -12.67 -6.28 0.76
CA ARG A 116 -13.51 -7.49 0.66
C ARG A 116 -14.14 -7.91 2.00
N ASP A 117 -13.34 -7.87 3.08
CA ASP A 117 -13.76 -8.35 4.41
C ASP A 117 -13.93 -7.20 5.41
N PHE A 118 -14.11 -5.96 4.94
CA PHE A 118 -14.24 -4.81 5.82
C PHE A 118 -15.67 -4.67 6.35
N ASP A 119 -15.76 -4.52 7.65
CA ASP A 119 -16.93 -4.05 8.37
C ASP A 119 -16.81 -2.54 8.70
N GLU A 120 -17.86 -1.98 9.28
CA GLU A 120 -17.88 -0.57 9.68
C GLU A 120 -16.73 -0.21 10.64
N ALA A 121 -16.39 -1.10 11.57
CA ALA A 121 -15.34 -0.86 12.57
C ALA A 121 -13.96 -0.76 11.89
N ARG A 122 -13.69 -1.59 10.88
CA ARG A 122 -12.46 -1.53 10.09
C ARG A 122 -12.37 -0.26 9.27
N PHE A 123 -13.46 0.18 8.62
CA PHE A 123 -13.50 1.47 7.91
C PHE A 123 -13.25 2.65 8.85
N ARG A 124 -13.92 2.69 10.01
CA ARG A 124 -13.70 3.73 11.02
C ARG A 124 -12.25 3.75 11.54
N LYS A 125 -11.66 2.57 11.76
CA LYS A 125 -10.27 2.44 12.19
C LYS A 125 -9.27 2.90 11.12
N LEU A 126 -9.52 2.57 9.86
CA LEU A 126 -8.67 2.99 8.74
C LEU A 126 -8.82 4.51 8.48
N GLY A 127 -10.01 5.06 8.71
CA GLY A 127 -10.27 6.49 8.57
C GLY A 127 -10.28 6.97 7.13
N VAL A 128 -10.75 6.14 6.18
CA VAL A 128 -10.86 6.48 4.77
C VAL A 128 -12.32 6.61 4.35
N ARG A 129 -12.57 7.40 3.31
CA ARG A 129 -13.86 7.44 2.62
C ARG A 129 -13.75 6.72 1.27
N VAL A 130 -14.59 5.72 1.07
CA VAL A 130 -14.62 4.93 -0.17
C VAL A 130 -16.00 5.05 -0.78
N VAL A 131 -16.08 5.66 -1.94
CA VAL A 131 -17.33 5.88 -2.67
C VAL A 131 -17.69 4.59 -3.45
N PRO A 132 -18.95 4.21 -3.57
CA PRO A 132 -19.34 3.06 -4.38
C PRO A 132 -18.73 3.11 -5.79
N GLY A 133 -18.13 2.00 -6.22
CA GLY A 133 -17.41 1.91 -7.49
C GLY A 133 -15.90 2.19 -7.39
N ALA A 134 -15.39 2.64 -6.23
CA ALA A 134 -13.95 2.73 -6.01
C ALA A 134 -13.35 1.35 -5.74
N ILE A 135 -12.21 1.07 -6.35
CA ILE A 135 -11.47 -0.18 -6.21
C ILE A 135 -10.06 0.10 -5.69
N ALA A 136 -9.71 -0.49 -4.57
CA ALA A 136 -8.33 -0.61 -4.11
C ALA A 136 -7.99 -2.09 -4.04
N ARG A 137 -6.88 -2.51 -4.64
CA ARG A 137 -6.41 -3.90 -4.60
C ARG A 137 -5.63 -4.16 -3.32
N ARG A 138 -5.64 -5.40 -2.84
CA ARG A 138 -4.80 -5.85 -1.73
C ARG A 138 -3.34 -5.43 -1.93
N GLY A 139 -2.67 -5.05 -0.84
CA GLY A 139 -1.30 -4.55 -0.88
C GLY A 139 -1.15 -3.09 -1.34
N SER A 140 -2.26 -2.35 -1.52
CA SER A 140 -2.21 -0.90 -1.65
C SER A 140 -2.30 -0.23 -0.28
N HIS A 141 -1.48 0.78 0.00
CA HIS A 141 -1.58 1.58 1.21
C HIS A 141 -2.48 2.80 1.00
N LEU A 142 -3.39 3.02 1.93
CA LEU A 142 -4.21 4.22 2.00
C LEU A 142 -4.03 4.86 3.38
N GLY A 143 -3.54 6.09 3.40
CA GLY A 143 -3.38 6.87 4.62
C GLY A 143 -4.73 7.31 5.20
N LYS A 144 -4.70 7.84 6.43
CA LYS A 144 -5.88 8.40 7.08
C LYS A 144 -6.45 9.55 6.25
N ASP A 145 -7.76 9.74 6.31
CA ASP A 145 -8.50 10.81 5.61
C ASP A 145 -8.35 10.79 4.08
N VAL A 146 -7.86 9.68 3.49
CA VAL A 146 -7.89 9.47 2.04
C VAL A 146 -9.34 9.34 1.57
N VAL A 147 -9.65 9.98 0.46
CA VAL A 147 -10.93 9.85 -0.24
C VAL A 147 -10.70 9.16 -1.59
N LEU A 148 -11.39 8.04 -1.78
CA LEU A 148 -11.49 7.39 -3.09
C LEU A 148 -12.88 7.66 -3.65
N MET A 149 -12.96 8.48 -4.69
CA MET A 149 -14.12 8.51 -5.59
C MET A 149 -14.12 7.22 -6.41
N PRO A 150 -15.08 6.95 -7.30
CA PRO A 150 -15.00 5.81 -8.21
C PRO A 150 -13.69 5.84 -9.01
N SER A 151 -12.69 5.16 -8.53
CA SER A 151 -11.29 5.26 -8.95
C SER A 151 -10.59 3.92 -8.75
N PHE A 152 -9.34 3.79 -9.18
CA PHE A 152 -8.61 2.52 -9.08
C PHE A 152 -7.24 2.74 -8.45
N VAL A 153 -6.94 1.98 -7.37
CA VAL A 153 -5.62 1.96 -6.72
C VAL A 153 -5.07 0.55 -6.79
N ASN A 154 -3.96 0.38 -7.50
CA ASN A 154 -3.38 -0.93 -7.77
C ASN A 154 -2.48 -1.43 -6.62
N ILE A 155 -2.12 -2.72 -6.68
CA ILE A 155 -1.23 -3.42 -5.76
C ILE A 155 0.13 -2.72 -5.63
N GLY A 156 0.66 -2.63 -4.42
CA GLY A 156 1.95 -1.99 -4.14
C GLY A 156 1.92 -0.46 -4.12
N ALA A 157 0.81 0.17 -4.55
CA ALA A 157 0.66 1.62 -4.54
C ALA A 157 0.58 2.16 -3.11
N TYR A 158 1.04 3.40 -2.94
CA TYR A 158 0.94 4.15 -1.70
C TYR A 158 0.20 5.47 -1.95
N VAL A 159 -0.84 5.73 -1.17
CA VAL A 159 -1.59 6.99 -1.18
C VAL A 159 -1.54 7.60 0.22
N GLY A 160 -0.89 8.75 0.33
CA GLY A 160 -0.65 9.45 1.60
C GLY A 160 -1.90 10.07 2.20
N GLU A 161 -1.81 10.40 3.49
CA GLU A 161 -2.87 10.99 4.30
C GLU A 161 -3.52 12.20 3.62
N GLY A 162 -4.85 12.33 3.72
CA GLY A 162 -5.61 13.48 3.24
C GLY A 162 -5.67 13.63 1.70
N THR A 163 -5.15 12.67 0.94
CA THR A 163 -5.16 12.70 -0.52
C THR A 163 -6.51 12.27 -1.07
N MET A 164 -6.97 12.96 -2.12
CA MET A 164 -8.15 12.58 -2.90
C MET A 164 -7.73 11.94 -4.22
N VAL A 165 -8.26 10.76 -4.48
CA VAL A 165 -8.22 10.09 -5.79
C VAL A 165 -9.61 10.24 -6.40
N ASP A 166 -9.76 11.19 -7.33
CA ASP A 166 -11.05 11.59 -7.86
C ASP A 166 -11.59 10.62 -8.93
N THR A 167 -12.76 10.91 -9.44
CA THR A 167 -13.54 10.03 -10.32
C THR A 167 -12.74 9.60 -11.54
N TRP A 168 -12.63 8.28 -11.75
CA TRP A 168 -11.88 7.63 -12.82
C TRP A 168 -10.38 7.90 -12.83
N ALA A 169 -9.82 8.52 -11.78
CA ALA A 169 -8.38 8.58 -11.62
C ALA A 169 -7.81 7.19 -11.26
N THR A 170 -6.57 6.95 -11.65
CA THR A 170 -5.88 5.68 -11.41
C THR A 170 -4.54 5.91 -10.74
N VAL A 171 -4.20 5.03 -9.78
CA VAL A 171 -2.87 4.94 -9.18
C VAL A 171 -2.32 3.58 -9.53
N GLY A 172 -1.33 3.55 -10.42
CA GLY A 172 -0.73 2.35 -10.96
C GLY A 172 0.06 1.54 -9.93
N SER A 173 0.43 0.31 -10.31
CA SER A 173 1.19 -0.60 -9.44
C SER A 173 2.46 0.06 -8.91
N CYS A 174 2.66 0.01 -7.60
CA CYS A 174 3.84 0.55 -6.93
C CYS A 174 4.02 2.07 -6.99
N ALA A 175 3.13 2.82 -7.63
CA ALA A 175 3.17 4.29 -7.64
C ALA A 175 3.05 4.85 -6.22
N GLN A 176 3.72 5.97 -5.96
CA GLN A 176 3.78 6.59 -4.64
C GLN A 176 3.18 7.99 -4.72
N VAL A 177 2.06 8.20 -4.05
CA VAL A 177 1.40 9.50 -3.94
C VAL A 177 1.54 10.01 -2.51
N GLY A 178 2.01 11.22 -2.36
CA GLY A 178 2.22 11.89 -1.08
C GLY A 178 0.93 12.27 -0.38
N LYS A 179 1.06 13.12 0.64
CA LYS A 179 -0.04 13.61 1.46
C LYS A 179 -0.72 14.81 0.83
N HIS A 180 -2.01 14.97 1.14
CA HIS A 180 -2.79 16.16 0.77
C HIS A 180 -2.72 16.50 -0.72
N CYS A 181 -2.59 15.47 -1.55
CA CYS A 181 -2.66 15.61 -3.01
C CYS A 181 -4.09 15.54 -3.51
N HIS A 182 -4.31 16.09 -4.69
CA HIS A 182 -5.56 15.92 -5.43
C HIS A 182 -5.24 15.36 -6.81
N LEU A 183 -5.64 14.13 -7.06
CA LEU A 183 -5.61 13.52 -8.38
C LEU A 183 -6.98 13.73 -9.00
N SER A 184 -7.10 14.69 -9.91
CA SER A 184 -8.40 15.10 -10.50
C SER A 184 -8.98 14.02 -11.41
N GLY A 185 -10.22 14.20 -11.81
CA GLY A 185 -10.98 13.21 -12.56
C GLY A 185 -10.25 12.71 -13.81
N GLY A 186 -10.12 11.39 -13.89
CA GLY A 186 -9.43 10.73 -15.01
C GLY A 186 -7.92 10.92 -15.05
N ALA A 187 -7.29 11.49 -14.02
CA ALA A 187 -5.83 11.55 -13.95
C ALA A 187 -5.22 10.17 -13.85
N GLY A 188 -4.15 9.89 -14.60
CA GLY A 188 -3.43 8.62 -14.62
C GLY A 188 -2.05 8.74 -13.97
N ILE A 189 -1.84 8.03 -12.86
CA ILE A 189 -0.53 7.88 -12.26
C ILE A 189 -0.01 6.49 -12.64
N GLY A 190 0.97 6.45 -13.54
CA GLY A 190 1.50 5.24 -14.12
C GLY A 190 2.14 4.32 -13.08
N GLY A 191 1.98 3.03 -13.28
CA GLY A 191 2.60 1.99 -12.47
C GLY A 191 3.92 1.55 -13.07
N VAL A 192 4.95 1.38 -12.23
CA VAL A 192 6.24 0.82 -12.63
C VAL A 192 6.57 -0.38 -11.73
N LEU A 193 5.95 -1.51 -12.03
CA LEU A 193 6.26 -2.77 -11.36
C LEU A 193 7.49 -3.44 -11.99
N GLU A 194 7.56 -3.44 -13.30
CA GLU A 194 8.68 -3.93 -14.10
C GLU A 194 9.18 -2.83 -15.05
N PRO A 195 10.51 -2.74 -15.27
CA PRO A 195 11.58 -3.53 -14.66
C PRO A 195 11.81 -3.19 -13.18
N LEU A 196 12.33 -4.15 -12.40
CA LEU A 196 12.46 -4.06 -10.93
C LEU A 196 13.24 -2.83 -10.47
N GLN A 197 14.35 -2.50 -11.17
CA GLN A 197 15.24 -1.40 -10.83
C GLN A 197 14.65 -0.01 -11.16
N ALA A 198 13.63 0.06 -12.00
CA ALA A 198 13.05 1.35 -12.38
C ALA A 198 12.36 2.03 -11.18
N THR A 199 12.57 3.32 -11.06
CA THR A 199 11.88 4.14 -10.06
C THR A 199 10.38 4.12 -10.34
N PRO A 200 9.50 3.89 -9.35
CA PRO A 200 8.07 4.06 -9.55
C PRO A 200 7.75 5.54 -9.80
N THR A 201 6.57 5.80 -10.36
CA THR A 201 6.05 7.16 -10.44
C THR A 201 5.79 7.69 -9.04
N ILE A 202 6.26 8.90 -8.76
CA ILE A 202 6.18 9.53 -7.45
C ILE A 202 5.53 10.90 -7.58
N ILE A 203 4.48 11.12 -6.83
CA ILE A 203 3.86 12.43 -6.60
C ILE A 203 4.16 12.81 -5.16
N GLU A 204 4.88 13.88 -4.94
CA GLU A 204 5.21 14.33 -3.58
C GLU A 204 4.01 15.03 -2.91
N ASP A 205 4.18 15.52 -1.68
CA ASP A 205 3.07 16.08 -0.90
C ASP A 205 2.51 17.38 -1.51
N HIS A 206 1.21 17.62 -1.29
CA HIS A 206 0.50 18.85 -1.65
C HIS A 206 0.44 19.12 -3.17
N CYS A 207 0.52 18.09 -4.01
CA CYS A 207 0.42 18.24 -5.45
C CYS A 207 -1.04 18.24 -5.92
N PHE A 208 -1.30 18.99 -7.00
CA PHE A 208 -2.53 18.96 -7.74
C PHE A 208 -2.25 18.42 -9.15
N ILE A 209 -2.86 17.29 -9.49
CA ILE A 209 -2.77 16.69 -10.82
C ILE A 209 -4.10 16.94 -11.53
N GLY A 210 -4.06 17.77 -12.57
CA GLY A 210 -5.24 18.20 -13.32
C GLY A 210 -5.97 17.03 -13.99
N ALA A 211 -7.23 17.27 -14.31
CA ALA A 211 -8.09 16.24 -14.90
C ALA A 211 -7.49 15.70 -16.21
N ARG A 212 -7.48 14.36 -16.36
CA ARG A 212 -6.96 13.63 -17.53
C ARG A 212 -5.47 13.83 -17.82
N SER A 213 -4.70 14.38 -16.86
CA SER A 213 -3.25 14.40 -16.96
C SER A 213 -2.67 13.01 -16.71
N GLU A 214 -1.57 12.69 -17.40
CA GLU A 214 -0.83 11.44 -17.24
C GLU A 214 0.56 11.74 -16.66
N VAL A 215 0.95 11.00 -15.60
CA VAL A 215 2.30 11.02 -15.04
C VAL A 215 2.80 9.58 -15.02
N VAL A 216 3.79 9.30 -15.85
CA VAL A 216 4.23 7.91 -16.12
C VAL A 216 5.75 7.76 -16.01
N GLU A 217 6.22 6.51 -16.14
CA GLU A 217 7.63 6.15 -16.35
C GLU A 217 8.61 6.65 -15.27
N GLY A 218 8.21 6.57 -14.00
CA GLY A 218 9.12 6.87 -12.91
C GLY A 218 9.42 8.36 -12.71
N PHE A 219 8.61 9.23 -13.29
CA PHE A 219 8.70 10.66 -13.00
C PHE A 219 8.46 10.96 -11.52
N VAL A 220 9.20 11.94 -11.01
CA VAL A 220 8.99 12.52 -9.69
C VAL A 220 8.40 13.90 -9.85
N VAL A 221 7.17 14.09 -9.38
CA VAL A 221 6.51 15.39 -9.30
C VAL A 221 6.77 15.95 -7.91
N GLY A 222 7.55 17.04 -7.84
CA GLY A 222 7.97 17.66 -6.58
C GLY A 222 6.82 18.30 -5.80
N HIS A 223 7.05 18.54 -4.51
CA HIS A 223 6.07 19.13 -3.59
C HIS A 223 5.39 20.38 -4.15
N HIS A 224 4.10 20.55 -3.87
CA HIS A 224 3.29 21.70 -4.27
C HIS A 224 3.18 21.92 -5.79
N ALA A 225 3.54 20.93 -6.61
CA ALA A 225 3.38 21.07 -8.06
C ALA A 225 1.92 21.03 -8.48
N HIS A 226 1.60 21.86 -9.49
CA HIS A 226 0.30 21.90 -10.14
C HIS A 226 0.49 21.51 -11.59
N LEU A 227 0.07 20.31 -11.96
CA LEU A 227 0.05 19.85 -13.34
C LEU A 227 -1.34 20.09 -13.90
N GLN A 228 -1.42 20.79 -15.02
CA GLN A 228 -2.65 20.96 -15.79
C GLN A 228 -2.51 20.29 -17.15
N PRO A 229 -3.59 19.76 -17.73
CA PRO A 229 -3.54 19.28 -19.09
C PRO A 229 -3.10 20.45 -19.99
N HIS A 230 -2.25 20.15 -20.96
CA HIS A 230 -1.88 21.14 -21.97
C HIS A 230 -3.11 21.39 -22.82
N ASP A 231 -3.60 22.64 -22.83
CA ASP A 231 -4.58 23.10 -23.83
C ASP A 231 -3.87 23.08 -25.18
N GLY A 232 -4.18 22.05 -26.00
CA GLY A 232 -3.67 21.89 -27.35
C GLY A 232 -4.40 22.80 -28.34
#